data_8e1d9572a8ff540e225526644f57a5b4
#
_entry.id   8e1d9572a8ff540e225526644f57a5b4
#
_cell.length_a   1.000
_cell.length_b   1.000
_cell.length_c   1.000
_cell.angle_alpha   90.00
_cell.angle_beta   90.00
_cell.angle_gamma   90.00
#
_symmetry.space_group_name_H-M   'P 1'
#
loop_
_entity.id
_entity.type
_entity.pdbx_description
1 polymer ?
#
loop_
_entity_poly.entity_id
_entity_poly.type
_entity_poly.pdbx_seq_one_letter_code
_entity_poly.pdbx_strand_id
1 'polypeptide(L)'
;VLADSFRLRNRQLLVDAKRGAKLTRNLEKNKNMSKKDVKTNLLNHSEAKVQLLGEYLKRYLNIISNDGFTEKINFYDLFCGQGEYENGGEGSPLVTLRKIKDIYFAKIANKLEKKPKIDCQFNDIDSSKLEILKNAISNKSLHYPYIGNLELTSIDYQIEVKRLSKIFKEFKNEKGFVFIDPYGYKDVKAEHIKELMNCNNKSEVLLWLPIQFMYRFSKNETPESLQNFIDE
;
A
#
# COMPACT_ATOMS: atom_id res chain seq x y z
N VAL A 1 -5.70 -1.83 26.54
CA VAL A 1 -5.26 -0.42 26.53
C VAL A 1 -4.54 -0.05 25.23
N LEU A 2 -3.53 -0.83 24.77
CA LEU A 2 -2.83 -0.57 23.49
C LEU A 2 -3.72 -0.81 22.26
N ALA A 3 -4.56 -1.85 22.28
CA ALA A 3 -5.49 -2.15 21.18
C ALA A 3 -6.59 -1.08 21.00
N ASP A 4 -7.05 -0.50 22.11
CA ASP A 4 -8.09 0.54 22.07
C ASP A 4 -7.54 1.88 21.58
N SER A 5 -6.30 2.23 21.93
CA SER A 5 -5.64 3.42 21.40
C SER A 5 -5.38 3.31 19.89
N PHE A 6 -5.14 2.11 19.38
CA PHE A 6 -4.95 1.82 17.96
C PHE A 6 -6.27 1.97 17.18
N ARG A 7 -7.40 1.45 17.72
CA ARG A 7 -8.73 1.61 17.13
C ARG A 7 -9.21 3.06 17.08
N LEU A 8 -8.94 3.84 18.10
CA LEU A 8 -9.27 5.28 18.14
C LEU A 8 -8.46 6.09 17.13
N ARG A 9 -7.16 5.80 16.97
CA ARG A 9 -6.31 6.46 15.98
C ARG A 9 -6.71 6.15 14.54
N ASN A 10 -7.11 4.90 14.26
CA ASN A 10 -7.58 4.51 12.93
C ASN A 10 -8.92 5.20 12.58
N ARG A 11 -9.81 5.43 13.55
CA ARG A 11 -11.02 6.25 13.35
C ARG A 11 -10.70 7.70 12.98
N GLN A 12 -9.69 8.30 13.60
CA GLN A 12 -9.28 9.67 13.30
C GLN A 12 -8.68 9.80 11.90
N LEU A 13 -7.86 8.83 11.48
CA LEU A 13 -7.30 8.77 10.12
C LEU A 13 -8.39 8.65 9.03
N LEU A 14 -9.44 7.86 9.29
CA LEU A 14 -10.60 7.76 8.40
C LEU A 14 -11.39 9.07 8.28
N VAL A 15 -11.51 9.83 9.35
CA VAL A 15 -12.17 11.15 9.35
C VAL A 15 -11.34 12.18 8.58
N ASP A 16 -10.03 12.18 8.74
CA ASP A 16 -9.13 13.09 8.06
C ASP A 16 -9.03 12.78 6.56
N ALA A 17 -9.06 11.49 6.18
CA ALA A 17 -9.16 11.06 4.78
C ALA A 17 -10.49 11.50 4.12
N LYS A 18 -11.61 11.46 4.85
CA LYS A 18 -12.92 11.97 4.37
C LYS A 18 -12.93 13.48 4.18
N ARG A 19 -12.20 14.24 5.02
CA ARG A 19 -12.03 15.69 4.86
C ARG A 19 -11.17 16.04 3.65
N GLY A 20 -10.06 15.31 3.42
CA GLY A 20 -9.24 15.44 2.22
C GLY A 20 -10.03 15.19 0.93
N ALA A 21 -10.84 14.13 0.88
CA ALA A 21 -11.70 13.80 -0.25
C ALA A 21 -12.81 14.85 -0.53
N LYS A 22 -13.20 15.64 0.46
CA LYS A 22 -14.18 16.73 0.30
C LYS A 22 -13.54 17.99 -0.30
N LEU A 23 -12.28 18.26 -0.01
CA LEU A 23 -11.51 19.37 -0.62
C LEU A 23 -11.22 19.12 -2.11
N THR A 24 -10.95 17.87 -2.50
CA THR A 24 -10.70 17.51 -3.90
C THR A 24 -11.95 17.62 -4.78
N ARG A 25 -13.17 17.43 -4.25
CA ARG A 25 -14.43 17.56 -4.99
C ARG A 25 -14.67 18.95 -5.61
N ASN A 26 -14.12 20.01 -5.04
CA ASN A 26 -14.28 21.37 -5.56
C ASN A 26 -13.30 21.73 -6.68
N LEU A 27 -12.25 20.93 -6.91
CA LEU A 27 -11.26 21.14 -7.98
C LEU A 27 -11.58 20.37 -9.28
N GLU A 28 -12.51 19.40 -9.23
CA GLU A 28 -12.81 18.50 -10.36
C GLU A 28 -13.80 19.07 -11.39
N LYS A 29 -14.21 20.31 -11.30
CA LYS A 29 -15.25 20.86 -12.21
C LYS A 29 -14.79 21.18 -13.64
N ASN A 30 -13.52 21.04 -13.99
CA ASN A 30 -13.08 21.34 -15.37
C ASN A 30 -11.84 20.52 -15.78
N LYS A 31 -12.06 19.32 -16.37
CA LYS A 31 -11.25 18.81 -17.50
C LYS A 31 -11.83 17.50 -18.01
N ASN A 32 -12.31 17.48 -19.25
CA ASN A 32 -12.54 16.26 -20.03
C ASN A 32 -11.18 15.62 -20.35
N MET A 33 -10.70 14.73 -19.48
CA MET A 33 -9.51 13.95 -19.74
C MET A 33 -9.86 12.74 -20.62
N SER A 34 -9.05 12.47 -21.63
CA SER A 34 -9.19 11.29 -22.48
C SER A 34 -8.87 10.00 -21.69
N LYS A 35 -9.38 8.85 -22.17
CA LYS A 35 -9.05 7.55 -21.56
C LYS A 35 -7.53 7.25 -21.57
N LYS A 36 -6.78 7.85 -22.49
CA LYS A 36 -5.32 7.71 -22.57
C LYS A 36 -4.65 8.49 -21.43
N ASP A 37 -5.13 9.70 -21.15
CA ASP A 37 -4.57 10.53 -20.08
C ASP A 37 -4.75 9.89 -18.69
N VAL A 38 -5.79 9.08 -18.50
CA VAL A 38 -6.03 8.35 -17.24
C VAL A 38 -4.99 7.24 -16.98
N LYS A 39 -4.45 6.66 -18.06
CA LYS A 39 -3.45 5.57 -17.93
C LYS A 39 -2.03 6.09 -17.71
N THR A 40 -1.71 7.25 -18.27
CA THR A 40 -0.35 7.78 -18.30
C THR A 40 -0.09 8.83 -17.22
N ASN A 41 -1.12 9.44 -16.68
CA ASN A 41 -1.02 10.49 -15.66
C ASN A 41 -1.53 10.03 -14.30
N LEU A 42 -0.82 10.38 -13.24
CA LEU A 42 -1.32 10.21 -11.88
C LEU A 42 -2.42 11.23 -11.63
N LEU A 43 -3.62 10.74 -11.36
CA LEU A 43 -4.78 11.59 -11.09
C LEU A 43 -4.78 12.08 -9.63
N ASN A 44 -5.40 13.22 -9.37
CA ASN A 44 -5.48 13.82 -8.02
C ASN A 44 -5.99 12.84 -6.94
N HIS A 45 -6.96 11.98 -7.27
CA HIS A 45 -7.45 10.98 -6.32
C HIS A 45 -6.44 9.86 -6.06
N SER A 46 -5.65 9.48 -7.06
CA SER A 46 -4.56 8.50 -6.91
C SER A 46 -3.39 9.10 -6.15
N GLU A 47 -3.07 10.38 -6.38
CA GLU A 47 -2.10 11.12 -5.60
C GLU A 47 -2.46 11.15 -4.11
N ALA A 48 -3.73 11.45 -3.78
CA ALA A 48 -4.21 11.44 -2.41
C ALA A 48 -4.06 10.06 -1.73
N LYS A 49 -4.28 8.97 -2.47
CA LYS A 49 -4.06 7.59 -1.97
C LYS A 49 -2.60 7.36 -1.62
N VAL A 50 -1.72 7.73 -2.52
CA VAL A 50 -0.28 7.53 -2.35
C VAL A 50 0.28 8.41 -1.23
N GLN A 51 -0.21 9.64 -1.07
CA GLN A 51 0.12 10.50 0.06
C GLN A 51 -0.33 9.90 1.39
N LEU A 52 -1.56 9.34 1.44
CA LEU A 52 -2.06 8.66 2.64
C LEU A 52 -1.20 7.45 3.00
N LEU A 53 -0.84 6.62 2.01
CA LEU A 53 0.09 5.51 2.20
C LEU A 53 1.41 6.01 2.81
N GLY A 54 1.98 7.07 2.25
CA GLY A 54 3.25 7.64 2.73
C GLY A 54 3.18 8.11 4.19
N GLU A 55 2.10 8.78 4.59
CA GLU A 55 1.92 9.23 5.97
C GLU A 55 1.62 8.07 6.93
N TYR A 56 0.86 7.05 6.47
CA TYR A 56 0.62 5.85 7.25
C TYR A 56 1.93 5.07 7.48
N LEU A 57 2.68 4.82 6.41
CA LEU A 57 3.96 4.11 6.46
C LEU A 57 4.97 4.81 7.37
N LYS A 58 5.04 6.14 7.32
CA LYS A 58 5.87 6.94 8.24
C LYS A 58 5.55 6.65 9.71
N ARG A 59 4.26 6.58 10.06
CA ARG A 59 3.82 6.29 11.43
C ARG A 59 4.11 4.83 11.81
N TYR A 60 3.79 3.91 10.92
CA TYR A 60 4.03 2.48 11.09
C TYR A 60 5.50 2.19 11.36
N LEU A 61 6.39 2.65 10.48
CA LEU A 61 7.84 2.45 10.63
C LEU A 61 8.38 3.07 11.92
N ASN A 62 7.89 4.25 12.31
CA ASN A 62 8.30 4.86 13.58
C ASN A 62 7.88 4.04 14.81
N ILE A 63 6.74 3.36 14.77
CA ILE A 63 6.26 2.54 15.88
C ILE A 63 7.04 1.22 15.91
N ILE A 64 7.07 0.50 14.79
CA ILE A 64 7.63 -0.85 14.72
C ILE A 64 9.15 -0.84 14.86
N SER A 65 9.85 0.15 14.33
CA SER A 65 11.31 0.23 14.49
C SER A 65 11.76 0.51 15.93
N ASN A 66 10.85 0.99 16.80
CA ASN A 66 11.14 1.28 18.20
C ASN A 66 10.57 0.23 19.18
N ASP A 67 10.00 -0.87 18.71
CA ASP A 67 9.42 -1.88 19.59
C ASP A 67 10.48 -2.77 20.31
N GLY A 68 11.72 -2.70 19.88
CA GLY A 68 12.86 -3.43 20.46
C GLY A 68 12.92 -4.92 20.09
N PHE A 69 11.87 -5.48 19.51
CA PHE A 69 11.77 -6.90 19.18
C PHE A 69 11.83 -7.18 17.68
N THR A 70 11.36 -6.26 16.86
CA THR A 70 11.30 -6.42 15.41
C THR A 70 12.69 -6.32 14.79
N GLU A 71 13.13 -7.41 14.16
CA GLU A 71 14.41 -7.48 13.47
C GLU A 71 14.30 -7.15 12.00
N LYS A 72 13.12 -7.38 11.42
CA LYS A 72 12.87 -7.19 10.01
C LYS A 72 11.44 -6.75 9.75
N ILE A 73 11.29 -5.79 8.86
CA ILE A 73 10.01 -5.30 8.35
C ILE A 73 9.95 -5.67 6.86
N ASN A 74 8.90 -6.34 6.46
CA ASN A 74 8.68 -6.75 5.09
C ASN A 74 7.49 -5.94 4.53
N PHE A 75 7.75 -5.10 3.54
CA PHE A 75 6.73 -4.32 2.86
C PHE A 75 6.35 -4.99 1.53
N TYR A 76 5.06 -5.15 1.30
CA TYR A 76 4.50 -5.75 0.09
C TYR A 76 3.47 -4.81 -0.54
N ASP A 77 3.65 -4.46 -1.82
CA ASP A 77 2.66 -3.76 -2.62
C ASP A 77 2.18 -4.71 -3.72
N LEU A 78 0.93 -5.13 -3.64
CA LEU A 78 0.42 -6.22 -4.48
C LEU A 78 -0.11 -5.75 -5.85
N PHE A 79 -0.23 -4.42 -6.06
CA PHE A 79 -0.66 -3.80 -7.31
C PHE A 79 0.16 -2.54 -7.58
N CYS A 80 1.47 -2.68 -7.61
CA CYS A 80 2.41 -1.55 -7.52
C CYS A 80 2.41 -0.63 -8.76
N GLY A 81 1.98 -1.10 -9.91
CA GLY A 81 2.02 -0.34 -11.15
C GLY A 81 3.44 0.00 -11.63
N GLN A 82 3.53 1.02 -12.47
CA GLN A 82 4.81 1.45 -13.08
C GLN A 82 5.63 2.42 -12.22
N GLY A 83 5.09 2.87 -11.10
CA GLY A 83 5.77 3.75 -10.14
C GLY A 83 5.91 5.21 -10.56
N GLU A 84 6.17 5.52 -11.82
CA GLU A 84 6.30 6.88 -12.34
C GLU A 84 5.33 7.13 -13.49
N TYR A 85 4.74 8.32 -13.51
CA TYR A 85 3.75 8.72 -14.50
C TYR A 85 4.25 9.89 -15.37
N GLU A 86 3.69 10.05 -16.58
CA GLU A 86 4.12 11.08 -17.56
C GLU A 86 3.99 12.51 -17.01
N ASN A 87 3.05 12.76 -16.11
CA ASN A 87 2.91 14.07 -15.45
C ASN A 87 3.87 14.28 -14.26
N GLY A 88 4.86 13.41 -14.08
CA GLY A 88 5.81 13.46 -12.97
C GLY A 88 5.26 12.96 -11.65
N GLY A 89 4.02 12.43 -11.62
CA GLY A 89 3.44 11.82 -10.42
C GLY A 89 4.17 10.55 -10.01
N GLU A 90 4.35 10.35 -8.70
CA GLU A 90 4.97 9.14 -8.15
C GLU A 90 3.90 8.18 -7.60
N GLY A 91 3.98 6.92 -8.01
CA GLY A 91 3.13 5.84 -7.50
C GLY A 91 3.59 5.31 -6.14
N SER A 92 2.83 4.36 -5.62
CA SER A 92 3.08 3.74 -4.31
C SER A 92 4.50 3.22 -4.10
N PRO A 93 5.18 2.56 -5.07
CA PRO A 93 6.53 2.05 -4.85
C PRO A 93 7.56 3.14 -4.60
N LEU A 94 7.53 4.21 -5.41
CA LEU A 94 8.52 5.30 -5.28
C LEU A 94 8.31 6.08 -3.98
N VAL A 95 7.06 6.37 -3.64
CA VAL A 95 6.73 7.03 -2.37
C VAL A 95 7.11 6.16 -1.18
N THR A 96 6.87 4.86 -1.24
CA THR A 96 7.27 3.91 -0.20
C THR A 96 8.79 3.93 0.01
N LEU A 97 9.58 3.75 -1.05
CA LEU A 97 11.04 3.75 -0.95
C LEU A 97 11.58 5.09 -0.45
N ARG A 98 11.00 6.21 -0.90
CA ARG A 98 11.37 7.55 -0.40
C ARG A 98 11.09 7.69 1.10
N LYS A 99 9.93 7.27 1.56
CA LYS A 99 9.57 7.32 2.99
C LYS A 99 10.45 6.40 3.84
N ILE A 100 10.78 5.20 3.35
CA ILE A 100 11.73 4.30 4.02
C ILE A 100 13.10 4.97 4.13
N LYS A 101 13.61 5.52 3.04
CA LYS A 101 14.87 6.26 3.01
C LYS A 101 14.89 7.39 4.05
N ASP A 102 13.90 8.27 3.99
CA ASP A 102 13.82 9.46 4.84
C ASP A 102 13.77 9.09 6.33
N ILE A 103 12.93 8.11 6.68
CA ILE A 103 12.79 7.66 8.06
C ILE A 103 14.04 6.93 8.54
N TYR A 104 14.59 6.06 7.70
CA TYR A 104 15.78 5.30 8.05
C TYR A 104 16.94 6.24 8.40
N PHE A 105 17.23 7.21 7.55
CA PHE A 105 18.32 8.14 7.80
C PHE A 105 18.02 9.12 8.94
N ALA A 106 16.80 9.66 9.01
CA ALA A 106 16.47 10.66 10.01
C ALA A 106 16.35 10.10 11.44
N LYS A 107 15.90 8.84 11.57
CA LYS A 107 15.54 8.27 12.87
C LYS A 107 16.19 6.94 13.19
N ILE A 108 16.12 5.98 12.28
CA ILE A 108 16.58 4.61 12.53
C ILE A 108 18.11 4.59 12.61
N ALA A 109 18.78 5.22 11.64
CA ALA A 109 20.24 5.20 11.54
C ALA A 109 20.95 5.86 12.72
N ASN A 110 20.32 6.87 13.34
CA ASN A 110 20.96 7.71 14.36
C ASN A 110 20.57 7.35 15.79
N LYS A 111 19.53 6.53 16.01
CA LYS A 111 18.94 6.35 17.34
C LYS A 111 18.90 4.92 17.85
N LEU A 112 19.04 3.92 16.98
CA LEU A 112 18.90 2.53 17.37
C LEU A 112 20.23 1.81 17.26
N GLU A 113 20.60 1.09 18.31
CA GLU A 113 21.74 0.16 18.30
C GLU A 113 21.48 -0.98 17.31
N LYS A 114 20.27 -1.56 17.36
CA LYS A 114 19.81 -2.61 16.45
C LYS A 114 18.79 -2.04 15.48
N LYS A 115 19.14 -1.97 14.20
CA LYS A 115 18.30 -1.41 13.15
C LYS A 115 17.58 -2.54 12.42
N PRO A 116 16.23 -2.53 12.36
CA PRO A 116 15.50 -3.53 11.58
C PRO A 116 15.87 -3.40 10.10
N LYS A 117 16.01 -4.53 9.43
CA LYS A 117 16.04 -4.56 7.97
C LYS A 117 14.64 -4.25 7.42
N ILE A 118 14.57 -3.54 6.30
CA ILE A 118 13.30 -3.19 5.66
C ILE A 118 13.34 -3.71 4.22
N ASP A 119 12.80 -4.91 4.03
CA ASP A 119 12.69 -5.51 2.71
C ASP A 119 11.42 -5.01 2.01
N CYS A 120 11.49 -4.82 0.70
CA CYS A 120 10.37 -4.41 -0.13
C CYS A 120 10.15 -5.38 -1.28
N GLN A 121 8.91 -5.77 -1.49
CA GLN A 121 8.48 -6.49 -2.69
C GLN A 121 7.36 -5.72 -3.37
N PHE A 122 7.55 -5.40 -4.65
CA PHE A 122 6.57 -4.73 -5.49
C PHE A 122 6.10 -5.70 -6.57
N ASN A 123 4.80 -5.95 -6.58
CA ASN A 123 4.17 -6.90 -7.50
C ASN A 123 3.18 -6.19 -8.45
N ASP A 124 3.29 -6.47 -9.74
CA ASP A 124 2.24 -6.16 -10.73
C ASP A 124 2.22 -7.28 -11.77
N ILE A 125 1.04 -7.75 -12.16
CA ILE A 125 0.89 -8.82 -13.15
C ILE A 125 1.48 -8.43 -14.52
N ASP A 126 1.58 -7.14 -14.82
CA ASP A 126 2.16 -6.60 -16.04
C ASP A 126 3.66 -6.35 -15.85
N SER A 127 4.48 -7.27 -16.33
CA SER A 127 5.94 -7.18 -16.26
C SER A 127 6.53 -5.95 -16.95
N SER A 128 5.85 -5.38 -17.96
CA SER A 128 6.32 -4.16 -18.64
C SER A 128 6.33 -2.95 -17.69
N LYS A 129 5.38 -2.88 -16.78
CA LYS A 129 5.36 -1.84 -15.74
C LYS A 129 6.51 -1.99 -14.75
N LEU A 130 6.90 -3.23 -14.43
CA LEU A 130 8.01 -3.49 -13.52
C LEU A 130 9.36 -3.05 -14.12
N GLU A 131 9.54 -3.14 -15.44
CA GLU A 131 10.74 -2.61 -16.09
C GLU A 131 10.80 -1.07 -16.01
N ILE A 132 9.66 -0.39 -16.19
CA ILE A 132 9.58 1.06 -16.01
C ILE A 132 9.90 1.42 -14.54
N LEU A 133 9.29 0.71 -13.58
CA LEU A 133 9.53 0.91 -12.17
C LEU A 133 11.00 0.71 -11.79
N LYS A 134 11.63 -0.35 -12.28
CA LYS A 134 13.05 -0.65 -12.05
C LYS A 134 13.95 0.50 -12.50
N ASN A 135 13.70 1.02 -13.69
CA ASN A 135 14.43 2.17 -14.22
C ASN A 135 14.21 3.44 -13.38
N ALA A 136 12.95 3.71 -12.97
CA ALA A 136 12.63 4.85 -12.14
C ALA A 136 13.32 4.78 -10.76
N ILE A 137 13.35 3.60 -10.12
CA ILE A 137 14.04 3.38 -8.84
C ILE A 137 15.54 3.64 -8.99
N SER A 138 16.16 3.12 -10.05
CA SER A 138 17.58 3.29 -10.32
C SER A 138 17.94 4.76 -10.59
N ASN A 139 17.19 5.42 -11.47
CA ASN A 139 17.43 6.83 -11.84
C ASN A 139 17.30 7.78 -10.64
N LYS A 140 16.37 7.49 -9.73
CA LYS A 140 16.13 8.30 -8.54
C LYS A 140 16.97 7.88 -7.31
N SER A 141 17.78 6.83 -7.43
CA SER A 141 18.63 6.29 -6.36
C SER A 141 17.81 6.05 -5.06
N LEU A 142 16.72 5.30 -5.17
CA LEU A 142 15.79 5.08 -4.04
C LEU A 142 16.02 3.77 -3.30
N HIS A 143 16.75 2.82 -3.87
CA HIS A 143 17.06 1.56 -3.20
C HIS A 143 18.47 1.55 -2.59
N TYR A 144 18.55 1.11 -1.35
CA TYR A 144 19.78 1.00 -0.57
C TYR A 144 19.91 -0.42 0.00
N PRO A 145 20.78 -1.29 -0.54
CA PRO A 145 20.89 -2.70 -0.14
C PRO A 145 21.19 -2.92 1.35
N TYR A 146 21.83 -1.96 2.00
CA TYR A 146 22.10 -2.04 3.44
C TYR A 146 20.87 -1.77 4.32
N ILE A 147 19.82 -1.12 3.77
CA ILE A 147 18.53 -0.98 4.45
C ILE A 147 17.76 -2.29 4.39
N GLY A 148 17.72 -2.93 3.22
CA GLY A 148 17.03 -4.18 2.98
C GLY A 148 17.06 -4.60 1.52
N ASN A 149 16.41 -5.72 1.20
CA ASN A 149 16.28 -6.22 -0.16
C ASN A 149 15.13 -5.56 -0.90
N LEU A 150 15.25 -5.49 -2.23
CA LEU A 150 14.19 -5.07 -3.13
C LEU A 150 13.91 -6.16 -4.14
N GLU A 151 12.68 -6.59 -4.23
CA GLU A 151 12.20 -7.58 -5.18
C GLU A 151 11.07 -6.99 -6.03
N LEU A 152 11.13 -7.23 -7.34
CA LEU A 152 10.07 -6.90 -8.30
C LEU A 152 9.52 -8.22 -8.85
N THR A 153 8.23 -8.47 -8.66
CA THR A 153 7.61 -9.75 -9.01
C THR A 153 6.40 -9.55 -9.93
N SER A 154 6.23 -10.47 -10.87
CA SER A 154 5.05 -10.51 -11.75
C SER A 154 4.27 -11.79 -11.46
N ILE A 155 3.52 -11.77 -10.35
CA ILE A 155 2.78 -12.93 -9.84
C ILE A 155 1.30 -12.54 -9.75
N ASP A 156 0.43 -13.50 -10.07
CA ASP A 156 -1.01 -13.33 -9.83
C ASP A 156 -1.30 -13.02 -8.37
N TYR A 157 -2.16 -12.03 -8.13
CA TYR A 157 -2.51 -11.56 -6.79
C TYR A 157 -2.98 -12.68 -5.86
N GLN A 158 -3.82 -13.61 -6.35
CA GLN A 158 -4.36 -14.68 -5.51
C GLN A 158 -3.29 -15.70 -5.10
N ILE A 159 -2.33 -15.97 -6.00
CA ILE A 159 -1.18 -16.81 -5.70
C ILE A 159 -0.30 -16.12 -4.65
N GLU A 160 -0.07 -14.83 -4.84
CA GLU A 160 0.79 -14.04 -3.95
C GLU A 160 0.20 -13.96 -2.53
N VAL A 161 -1.08 -13.69 -2.37
CA VAL A 161 -1.76 -13.68 -1.05
C VAL A 161 -1.57 -15.02 -0.33
N LYS A 162 -1.80 -16.14 -1.03
CA LYS A 162 -1.61 -17.48 -0.44
C LYS A 162 -0.16 -17.74 -0.03
N ARG A 163 0.80 -17.24 -0.80
CA ARG A 163 2.23 -17.32 -0.46
C ARG A 163 2.53 -16.51 0.80
N LEU A 164 2.07 -15.26 0.85
CA LEU A 164 2.31 -14.36 1.98
C LEU A 164 1.65 -14.85 3.26
N SER A 165 0.43 -15.38 3.20
CA SER A 165 -0.27 -15.92 4.38
C SER A 165 0.49 -17.08 5.02
N LYS A 166 1.19 -17.91 4.23
CA LYS A 166 2.06 -18.96 4.74
C LYS A 166 3.32 -18.39 5.39
N ILE A 167 4.00 -17.48 4.70
CA ILE A 167 5.24 -16.84 5.19
C ILE A 167 5.00 -16.11 6.50
N PHE A 168 3.90 -15.35 6.62
CA PHE A 168 3.61 -14.59 7.84
C PHE A 168 3.37 -15.47 9.06
N LYS A 169 2.86 -16.68 8.89
CA LYS A 169 2.71 -17.65 9.99
C LYS A 169 4.05 -18.10 10.56
N GLU A 170 5.09 -18.08 9.73
CA GLU A 170 6.45 -18.48 10.11
C GLU A 170 7.28 -17.34 10.72
N PHE A 171 6.80 -16.10 10.63
CA PHE A 171 7.49 -14.95 11.19
C PHE A 171 7.69 -15.11 12.70
N LYS A 172 8.92 -14.86 13.18
CA LYS A 172 9.27 -14.80 14.60
C LYS A 172 9.36 -13.35 15.06
N ASN A 173 10.47 -12.69 14.71
CA ASN A 173 10.75 -11.28 15.03
C ASN A 173 10.59 -10.39 13.79
N GLU A 174 9.74 -10.79 12.88
CA GLU A 174 9.45 -10.06 11.64
C GLU A 174 8.04 -9.52 11.64
N LYS A 175 7.82 -8.44 10.90
CA LYS A 175 6.51 -7.84 10.63
C LYS A 175 6.29 -7.72 9.13
N GLY A 176 5.07 -7.97 8.69
CA GLY A 176 4.62 -7.76 7.33
C GLY A 176 3.71 -6.53 7.25
N PHE A 177 3.92 -5.70 6.25
CA PHE A 177 2.99 -4.64 5.85
C PHE A 177 2.55 -4.90 4.42
N VAL A 178 1.26 -5.05 4.20
CA VAL A 178 0.69 -5.35 2.87
C VAL A 178 -0.17 -4.18 2.42
N PHE A 179 0.20 -3.58 1.29
CA PHE A 179 -0.60 -2.57 0.60
C PHE A 179 -1.35 -3.21 -0.56
N ILE A 180 -2.66 -2.96 -0.64
CA ILE A 180 -3.56 -3.52 -1.65
C ILE A 180 -4.39 -2.38 -2.22
N ASP A 181 -4.08 -1.94 -3.45
CA ASP A 181 -4.83 -0.92 -4.21
C ASP A 181 -5.19 -1.46 -5.60
N PRO A 182 -6.18 -2.35 -5.71
CA PRO A 182 -6.55 -2.96 -6.98
C PRO A 182 -7.19 -1.96 -7.95
N TYR A 183 -7.04 -2.19 -9.26
CA TYR A 183 -7.75 -1.42 -10.28
C TYR A 183 -9.28 -1.56 -10.19
N GLY A 184 -9.76 -2.65 -9.60
CA GLY A 184 -11.17 -2.93 -9.40
C GLY A 184 -11.39 -3.88 -8.23
N TYR A 185 -12.63 -3.94 -7.72
CA TYR A 185 -12.98 -4.79 -6.57
C TYR A 185 -13.05 -6.28 -6.90
N LYS A 186 -13.16 -6.66 -8.19
CA LYS A 186 -13.37 -8.05 -8.62
C LYS A 186 -12.20 -8.98 -8.31
N ASP A 187 -10.99 -8.43 -8.23
CA ASP A 187 -9.77 -9.20 -8.05
C ASP A 187 -9.51 -9.52 -6.57
N VAL A 188 -10.10 -8.73 -5.66
CA VAL A 188 -9.89 -8.86 -4.22
C VAL A 188 -11.12 -9.48 -3.56
N LYS A 189 -10.94 -10.62 -2.91
CA LYS A 189 -11.98 -11.30 -2.13
C LYS A 189 -11.76 -11.07 -0.63
N ALA A 190 -12.84 -11.04 0.14
CA ALA A 190 -12.77 -10.89 1.60
C ALA A 190 -11.95 -12.03 2.24
N GLU A 191 -12.06 -13.25 1.71
CA GLU A 191 -11.26 -14.40 2.14
C GLU A 191 -9.75 -14.12 2.10
N HIS A 192 -9.26 -13.45 1.04
CA HIS A 192 -7.85 -13.10 0.92
C HIS A 192 -7.40 -12.16 2.03
N ILE A 193 -8.25 -11.20 2.39
CA ILE A 193 -7.95 -10.27 3.49
C ILE A 193 -7.96 -11.01 4.83
N LYS A 194 -8.96 -11.88 5.05
CA LYS A 194 -9.03 -12.73 6.26
C LYS A 194 -7.78 -13.62 6.39
N GLU A 195 -7.31 -14.24 5.30
CA GLU A 195 -6.09 -15.05 5.29
C GLU A 195 -4.85 -14.25 5.73
N LEU A 196 -4.68 -13.04 5.20
CA LEU A 196 -3.56 -12.16 5.58
C LEU A 196 -3.65 -11.68 7.03
N MET A 197 -4.87 -11.40 7.52
CA MET A 197 -5.07 -10.90 8.89
C MET A 197 -4.95 -11.99 9.96
N ASN A 198 -5.22 -13.26 9.61
CA ASN A 198 -5.16 -14.40 10.53
C ASN A 198 -3.73 -14.96 10.72
N CYS A 199 -2.72 -14.11 10.64
CA CYS A 199 -1.31 -14.47 10.74
C CYS A 199 -0.68 -14.05 12.07
N ASN A 200 -1.31 -14.36 13.20
CA ASN A 200 -0.77 -14.16 14.56
C ASN A 200 -0.30 -12.72 14.86
N ASN A 201 -1.05 -11.71 14.40
CA ASN A 201 -0.71 -10.27 14.54
C ASN A 201 0.67 -9.90 13.98
N LYS A 202 1.18 -10.66 13.03
CA LYS A 202 2.46 -10.39 12.36
C LYS A 202 2.32 -9.53 11.12
N SER A 203 1.09 -9.32 10.64
CA SER A 203 0.78 -8.56 9.44
C SER A 203 -0.09 -7.34 9.73
N GLU A 204 0.17 -6.28 9.00
CA GLU A 204 -0.66 -5.08 8.87
C GLU A 204 -1.13 -5.00 7.42
N VAL A 205 -2.42 -4.82 7.19
CA VAL A 205 -2.99 -4.71 5.84
C VAL A 205 -3.60 -3.33 5.66
N LEU A 206 -3.12 -2.59 4.67
CA LEU A 206 -3.71 -1.35 4.20
C LEU A 206 -4.41 -1.61 2.86
N LEU A 207 -5.73 -1.69 2.91
CA LEU A 207 -6.57 -1.95 1.75
C LEU A 207 -7.25 -0.66 1.28
N TRP A 208 -7.09 -0.36 -0.02
CA TRP A 208 -7.84 0.70 -0.66
C TRP A 208 -8.94 0.10 -1.53
N LEU A 209 -10.20 0.32 -1.14
CA LEU A 209 -11.34 -0.13 -1.93
C LEU A 209 -12.02 1.05 -2.64
N PRO A 210 -12.38 0.90 -3.92
CA PRO A 210 -13.11 1.91 -4.67
C PRO A 210 -14.61 1.94 -4.28
N ILE A 211 -14.92 2.36 -3.06
CA ILE A 211 -16.27 2.38 -2.44
C ILE A 211 -17.30 3.12 -3.31
N GLN A 212 -16.86 4.02 -4.20
CA GLN A 212 -17.75 4.74 -5.10
C GLN A 212 -18.53 3.81 -6.04
N PHE A 213 -17.92 2.71 -6.47
CA PHE A 213 -18.61 1.69 -7.27
C PHE A 213 -19.64 0.94 -6.43
N MET A 214 -19.31 0.58 -5.20
CA MET A 214 -20.24 -0.06 -4.26
C MET A 214 -21.48 0.80 -4.04
N TYR A 215 -21.30 2.10 -3.82
CA TYR A 215 -22.41 3.03 -3.59
C TYR A 215 -23.30 3.22 -4.83
N ARG A 216 -22.73 3.26 -6.04
CA ARG A 216 -23.50 3.41 -7.28
C ARG A 216 -24.41 2.23 -7.57
N PHE A 217 -23.97 1.03 -7.22
CA PHE A 217 -24.71 -0.20 -7.47
C PHE A 217 -25.63 -0.61 -6.33
N SER A 218 -25.49 -0.02 -5.13
CA SER A 218 -26.35 -0.33 -3.98
C SER A 218 -27.84 0.06 -4.17
N LYS A 219 -28.15 0.90 -5.17
CA LYS A 219 -29.53 1.33 -5.49
C LYS A 219 -30.17 0.53 -6.64
N ASN A 220 -29.39 -0.16 -7.43
CA ASN A 220 -29.86 -0.98 -8.56
C ASN A 220 -29.13 -2.30 -8.46
N GLU A 221 -29.82 -3.41 -8.28
CA GLU A 221 -29.32 -4.79 -8.21
C GLU A 221 -27.79 -4.90 -8.08
N THR A 222 -27.32 -5.10 -6.86
CA THR A 222 -25.89 -5.20 -6.56
C THR A 222 -25.29 -6.35 -7.40
N PRO A 223 -24.26 -6.13 -8.21
CA PRO A 223 -23.63 -7.21 -8.96
C PRO A 223 -23.21 -8.35 -8.03
N GLU A 224 -23.43 -9.59 -8.43
CA GLU A 224 -23.13 -10.79 -7.63
C GLU A 224 -21.71 -10.77 -7.05
N SER A 225 -20.72 -10.33 -7.83
CA SER A 225 -19.34 -10.18 -7.39
C SER A 225 -19.13 -9.15 -6.27
N LEU A 226 -20.04 -8.20 -6.11
CA LEU A 226 -20.03 -7.22 -5.04
C LEU A 226 -20.86 -7.69 -3.85
N GLN A 227 -21.96 -8.40 -4.09
CA GLN A 227 -22.79 -9.01 -3.06
C GLN A 227 -21.97 -9.99 -2.22
N ASN A 228 -21.22 -10.86 -2.87
CA ASN A 228 -20.32 -11.82 -2.20
C ASN A 228 -19.26 -11.14 -1.31
N PHE A 229 -18.87 -9.91 -1.63
CA PHE A 229 -17.91 -9.14 -0.80
C PHE A 229 -18.59 -8.46 0.40
N ILE A 230 -19.88 -8.11 0.29
CA ILE A 230 -20.64 -7.42 1.34
C ILE A 230 -21.18 -8.41 2.38
N ASP A 231 -21.59 -9.59 1.94
CA ASP A 231 -22.26 -10.60 2.77
C ASP A 231 -21.28 -11.47 3.58
N GLU A 232 -19.97 -11.41 3.32
CA GLU A 232 -18.90 -12.06 4.07
C GLU A 232 -18.33 -11.15 5.20
#